data_f84465cfa4addac4960e518623510364
#
_entry.id   f84465cfa4addac4960e518623510364
#
_cell.length_a   1.000
_cell.length_b   1.000
_cell.length_c   1.000
_cell.angle_alpha   90.00
_cell.angle_beta   90.00
_cell.angle_gamma   90.00
#
_symmetry.space_group_name_H-M   'P 1'
#
loop_
_entity.id
_entity.type
_entity.pdbx_description
1 polymer ?
#
loop_
_entity_poly.entity_id
_entity_poly.type
_entity_poly.pdbx_seq_one_letter_code
_entity_poly.pdbx_strand_id
1 'polypeptide(L)'
;MTSVQIDDDAVIWSASAADREGRPLLVLLHGFNSNEGDLFGLSPYLPLEPVIASLRAPLHAGPGFAWFPLLAQGAEMAIEGADAAVDAILAWLDRAAPDATSVGLLGFSQGGAVSLELLRRAPERFEYVVNLAGFVLPGERAGDGDARLAELRPPVFWGRGTADPVIPEASIERTRDWLPSRSTLDERIYEGLGHSVSERELADVAAFVRAQVAPVA
;
A
#
# COMPACT_ATOMS: atom_id res chain seq x y z
N MET A 1 -13.90 -15.10 -16.65
CA MET A 1 -13.79 -14.10 -15.56
C MET A 1 -13.37 -12.80 -16.20
N THR A 2 -14.12 -11.71 -15.97
CA THR A 2 -13.71 -10.38 -16.45
C THR A 2 -12.44 -10.01 -15.68
N SER A 3 -11.34 -9.73 -16.38
CA SER A 3 -10.10 -9.32 -15.72
C SER A 3 -10.34 -7.99 -14.99
N VAL A 4 -9.99 -7.96 -13.72
CA VAL A 4 -9.99 -6.74 -12.91
C VAL A 4 -8.89 -5.82 -13.47
N GLN A 5 -9.18 -4.53 -13.65
CA GLN A 5 -8.24 -3.54 -14.17
C GLN A 5 -8.33 -2.24 -13.38
N ILE A 6 -7.22 -1.53 -13.30
CA ILE A 6 -7.21 -0.15 -12.80
C ILE A 6 -7.72 0.76 -13.90
N ASP A 7 -8.68 1.61 -13.54
CA ASP A 7 -9.26 2.62 -14.42
C ASP A 7 -8.31 3.83 -14.50
N ASP A 8 -7.65 4.00 -15.64
CA ASP A 8 -6.67 5.07 -15.86
C ASP A 8 -7.29 6.47 -15.73
N ASP A 9 -8.57 6.63 -16.09
CA ASP A 9 -9.29 7.90 -16.00
C ASP A 9 -9.64 8.28 -14.56
N ALA A 10 -9.62 7.31 -13.66
CA ALA A 10 -9.88 7.52 -12.23
C ALA A 10 -8.60 7.79 -11.41
N VAL A 11 -7.41 7.63 -11.98
CA VAL A 11 -6.16 7.86 -11.25
C VAL A 11 -5.93 9.36 -11.04
N ILE A 12 -5.75 9.76 -9.77
CA ILE A 12 -5.37 11.14 -9.44
C ILE A 12 -3.85 11.23 -9.37
N TRP A 13 -3.30 12.11 -10.18
CA TRP A 13 -1.87 12.37 -10.25
C TRP A 13 -1.50 13.72 -9.63
N SER A 14 -0.37 13.80 -8.93
CA SER A 14 0.16 15.07 -8.40
C SER A 14 0.94 15.89 -9.42
N ALA A 15 1.22 15.33 -10.61
CA ALA A 15 1.98 15.99 -11.67
C ALA A 15 1.37 15.73 -13.05
N SER A 16 1.61 16.62 -13.99
CA SER A 16 1.22 16.45 -15.39
C SER A 16 1.96 15.26 -16.04
N ALA A 17 1.46 14.74 -17.15
CA ALA A 17 2.12 13.63 -17.85
C ALA A 17 3.58 13.93 -18.21
N ALA A 18 3.86 15.18 -18.63
CA ALA A 18 5.21 15.61 -19.00
C ALA A 18 6.16 15.71 -17.79
N ASP A 19 5.62 15.91 -16.57
CA ASP A 19 6.41 16.11 -15.36
C ASP A 19 6.61 14.81 -14.54
N ARG A 20 6.17 13.67 -15.06
CA ARG A 20 6.28 12.35 -14.36
C ARG A 20 7.51 11.57 -14.76
N GLU A 21 7.96 11.74 -16.01
CA GLU A 21 9.02 10.95 -16.61
C GLU A 21 10.33 11.07 -15.82
N GLY A 22 10.97 9.93 -15.55
CA GLY A 22 12.24 9.87 -14.84
C GLY A 22 12.19 10.28 -13.36
N ARG A 23 11.01 10.31 -12.75
CA ARG A 23 10.84 10.64 -11.33
C ARG A 23 10.47 9.42 -10.48
N PRO A 24 10.81 9.43 -9.17
CA PRO A 24 10.25 8.47 -8.23
C PRO A 24 8.72 8.55 -8.21
N LEU A 25 8.06 7.40 -8.02
CA LEU A 25 6.60 7.29 -7.94
C LEU A 25 6.20 6.82 -6.54
N LEU A 26 5.17 7.42 -5.95
CA LEU A 26 4.48 6.95 -4.76
C LEU A 26 3.03 6.61 -5.12
N VAL A 27 2.69 5.33 -5.03
CA VAL A 27 1.33 4.84 -5.29
C VAL A 27 0.52 4.82 -4.01
N LEU A 28 -0.64 5.48 -4.00
CA LEU A 28 -1.57 5.50 -2.87
C LEU A 28 -2.71 4.51 -3.08
N LEU A 29 -2.99 3.67 -2.07
CA LEU A 29 -4.01 2.64 -2.08
C LEU A 29 -4.96 2.85 -0.89
N HIS A 30 -6.18 3.31 -1.18
CA HIS A 30 -7.19 3.68 -0.17
C HIS A 30 -7.78 2.48 0.59
N GLY A 31 -8.49 2.74 1.68
CA GLY A 31 -9.18 1.74 2.48
C GLY A 31 -10.48 1.23 1.84
N PHE A 32 -11.08 0.20 2.45
CA PHE A 32 -12.39 -0.34 2.04
C PHE A 32 -13.47 0.75 2.05
N ASN A 33 -14.35 0.73 1.04
CA ASN A 33 -15.47 1.68 0.89
C ASN A 33 -15.04 3.15 0.76
N SER A 34 -13.79 3.41 0.31
CA SER A 34 -13.24 4.72 0.05
C SER A 34 -13.01 4.93 -1.47
N ASN A 35 -12.20 5.90 -1.85
CA ASN A 35 -11.90 6.24 -3.24
C ASN A 35 -10.49 6.87 -3.37
N GLU A 36 -10.07 7.12 -4.60
CA GLU A 36 -8.78 7.70 -4.97
C GLU A 36 -8.54 9.11 -4.40
N GLY A 37 -9.57 9.88 -4.09
CA GLY A 37 -9.45 11.22 -3.52
C GLY A 37 -9.08 11.23 -2.04
N ASP A 38 -9.37 10.17 -1.31
CA ASP A 38 -9.22 10.10 0.14
C ASP A 38 -7.75 10.24 0.57
N LEU A 39 -6.89 9.31 0.20
CA LEU A 39 -5.46 9.40 0.53
C LEU A 39 -4.74 10.50 -0.27
N PHE A 40 -5.24 10.87 -1.46
CA PHE A 40 -4.68 12.00 -2.19
C PHE A 40 -4.76 13.30 -1.39
N GLY A 41 -5.78 13.45 -0.52
CA GLY A 41 -5.89 14.55 0.42
C GLY A 41 -4.71 14.69 1.40
N LEU A 42 -3.91 13.63 1.59
CA LEU A 42 -2.71 13.66 2.41
C LEU A 42 -1.47 14.15 1.66
N SER A 43 -1.53 14.34 0.34
CA SER A 43 -0.38 14.75 -0.48
C SER A 43 0.32 16.04 -0.01
N PRO A 44 -0.35 17.05 0.58
CA PRO A 44 0.34 18.25 1.10
C PRO A 44 1.30 17.95 2.28
N TYR A 45 1.15 16.83 2.95
CA TYR A 45 1.98 16.41 4.08
C TYR A 45 3.14 15.50 3.66
N LEU A 46 3.11 14.99 2.43
CA LEU A 46 4.12 14.07 1.90
C LEU A 46 5.26 14.84 1.20
N PRO A 47 6.45 14.23 1.06
CA PRO A 47 7.55 14.83 0.29
C PRO A 47 7.14 15.12 -1.17
N LEU A 48 7.75 16.15 -1.75
CA LEU A 48 7.46 16.60 -3.12
C LEU A 48 8.28 15.86 -4.18
N GLU A 49 9.31 15.13 -3.76
CA GLU A 49 10.23 14.43 -4.65
C GLU A 49 9.52 13.34 -5.49
N PRO A 50 8.73 12.42 -4.90
CA PRO A 50 8.00 11.45 -5.70
C PRO A 50 6.77 12.10 -6.35
N VAL A 51 6.48 11.68 -7.57
CA VAL A 51 5.14 11.88 -8.13
C VAL A 51 4.17 10.98 -7.39
N ILE A 52 3.01 11.49 -7.04
CA ILE A 52 1.96 10.70 -6.40
C ILE A 52 0.95 10.24 -7.45
N ALA A 53 0.60 8.96 -7.41
CA ALA A 53 -0.52 8.37 -8.13
C ALA A 53 -1.48 7.72 -7.13
N SER A 54 -2.68 8.25 -6.99
CA SER A 54 -3.71 7.67 -6.12
C SER A 54 -4.70 6.86 -6.96
N LEU A 55 -4.76 5.55 -6.69
CA LEU A 55 -5.54 4.60 -7.48
C LEU A 55 -6.92 4.40 -6.88
N ARG A 56 -7.92 4.23 -7.76
CA ARG A 56 -9.24 3.71 -7.41
C ARG A 56 -9.23 2.20 -7.42
N ALA A 57 -9.69 1.58 -6.33
CA ALA A 57 -9.88 0.14 -6.27
C ALA A 57 -10.97 -0.31 -7.27
N PRO A 58 -10.85 -1.50 -7.87
CA PRO A 58 -11.69 -1.89 -9.01
C PRO A 58 -13.09 -2.41 -8.65
N LEU A 59 -13.34 -2.78 -7.39
CA LEU A 59 -14.62 -3.34 -6.97
C LEU A 59 -15.49 -2.27 -6.32
N HIS A 60 -16.78 -2.22 -6.69
CA HIS A 60 -17.72 -1.38 -5.97
C HIS A 60 -18.02 -1.93 -4.57
N ALA A 61 -18.03 -1.05 -3.56
CA ALA A 61 -18.32 -1.39 -2.17
C ALA A 61 -19.14 -0.26 -1.53
N GLY A 62 -20.46 -0.42 -1.48
CA GLY A 62 -21.35 0.65 -1.01
C GLY A 62 -21.23 1.92 -1.86
N PRO A 63 -21.01 3.10 -1.24
CA PRO A 63 -20.80 4.35 -1.98
C PRO A 63 -19.37 4.51 -2.54
N GLY A 64 -18.43 3.65 -2.15
CA GLY A 64 -17.04 3.69 -2.56
C GLY A 64 -16.57 2.42 -3.24
N PHE A 65 -15.28 2.11 -3.06
CA PHE A 65 -14.59 1.03 -3.76
C PHE A 65 -13.81 0.13 -2.80
N ALA A 66 -13.44 -1.06 -3.26
CA ALA A 66 -12.68 -2.05 -2.51
C ALA A 66 -11.68 -2.78 -3.40
N TRP A 67 -10.55 -3.18 -2.82
CA TRP A 67 -9.54 -3.97 -3.50
C TRP A 67 -9.92 -5.44 -3.56
N PHE A 68 -10.57 -5.93 -2.50
CA PHE A 68 -11.01 -7.32 -2.38
C PHE A 68 -12.24 -7.44 -1.45
N PRO A 69 -13.00 -8.54 -1.50
CA PRO A 69 -14.08 -8.80 -0.55
C PRO A 69 -13.58 -8.84 0.90
N LEU A 70 -14.39 -8.41 1.87
CA LEU A 70 -13.99 -8.45 3.27
C LEU A 70 -13.67 -9.88 3.74
N LEU A 71 -12.68 -10.05 4.61
CA LEU A 71 -12.32 -11.35 5.20
C LEU A 71 -13.51 -12.05 5.90
N ALA A 72 -14.45 -11.27 6.46
CA ALA A 72 -15.66 -11.78 7.05
C ALA A 72 -16.61 -12.47 6.04
N GLN A 73 -16.45 -12.21 4.75
CA GLN A 73 -17.21 -12.85 3.66
C GLN A 73 -16.56 -14.16 3.18
N GLY A 74 -15.34 -14.44 3.62
CA GLY A 74 -14.58 -15.65 3.29
C GLY A 74 -13.10 -15.31 3.01
N ALA A 75 -12.20 -16.00 3.71
CA ALA A 75 -10.77 -15.75 3.56
C ALA A 75 -10.26 -16.07 2.15
N GLU A 76 -10.74 -17.15 1.55
CA GLU A 76 -10.38 -17.58 0.18
C GLU A 76 -10.77 -16.52 -0.85
N MET A 77 -12.02 -16.03 -0.81
CA MET A 77 -12.49 -14.95 -1.70
C MET A 77 -11.70 -13.65 -1.51
N ALA A 78 -11.31 -13.32 -0.28
CA ALA A 78 -10.51 -12.14 -0.01
C ALA A 78 -9.10 -12.26 -0.60
N ILE A 79 -8.49 -13.44 -0.50
CA ILE A 79 -7.17 -13.75 -1.07
C ILE A 79 -7.21 -13.68 -2.59
N GLU A 80 -8.15 -14.39 -3.23
CA GLU A 80 -8.33 -14.35 -4.69
C GLU A 80 -8.58 -12.93 -5.21
N GLY A 81 -9.40 -12.15 -4.49
CA GLY A 81 -9.65 -10.76 -4.84
C GLY A 81 -8.41 -9.88 -4.69
N ALA A 82 -7.62 -10.09 -3.64
CA ALA A 82 -6.36 -9.36 -3.44
C ALA A 82 -5.32 -9.73 -4.51
N ASP A 83 -5.22 -11.00 -4.89
CA ASP A 83 -4.36 -11.44 -5.99
C ASP A 83 -4.75 -10.78 -7.32
N ALA A 84 -6.06 -10.71 -7.61
CA ALA A 84 -6.57 -10.03 -8.80
C ALA A 84 -6.26 -8.51 -8.78
N ALA A 85 -6.38 -7.86 -7.62
CA ALA A 85 -6.03 -6.46 -7.46
C ALA A 85 -4.52 -6.22 -7.64
N VAL A 86 -3.69 -7.09 -7.08
CA VAL A 86 -2.23 -7.06 -7.25
C VAL A 86 -1.84 -7.17 -8.72
N ASP A 87 -2.39 -8.15 -9.44
CA ASP A 87 -2.14 -8.33 -10.88
C ASP A 87 -2.58 -7.10 -11.69
N ALA A 88 -3.72 -6.50 -11.34
CA ALA A 88 -4.23 -5.28 -11.98
C ALA A 88 -3.31 -4.07 -11.73
N ILE A 89 -2.79 -3.90 -10.51
CA ILE A 89 -1.89 -2.81 -10.16
C ILE A 89 -0.53 -2.98 -10.84
N LEU A 90 0.03 -4.19 -10.87
CA LEU A 90 1.29 -4.48 -11.56
C LEU A 90 1.18 -4.20 -13.06
N ALA A 91 0.10 -4.66 -13.70
CA ALA A 91 -0.17 -4.37 -15.11
C ALA A 91 -0.38 -2.87 -15.39
N TRP A 92 -0.98 -2.15 -14.43
CA TRP A 92 -1.12 -0.70 -14.50
C TRP A 92 0.24 0.00 -14.40
N LEU A 93 1.09 -0.39 -13.47
CA LEU A 93 2.45 0.16 -13.32
C LEU A 93 3.27 -0.01 -14.59
N ASP A 94 3.22 -1.18 -15.23
CA ASP A 94 3.94 -1.47 -16.47
C ASP A 94 3.51 -0.53 -17.63
N ARG A 95 2.24 -0.14 -17.62
CA ARG A 95 1.66 0.70 -18.67
C ARG A 95 1.78 2.19 -18.38
N ALA A 96 1.49 2.60 -17.14
CA ALA A 96 1.30 3.99 -16.76
C ALA A 96 2.57 4.68 -16.25
N ALA A 97 3.56 3.92 -15.78
CA ALA A 97 4.78 4.45 -15.17
C ALA A 97 6.03 3.60 -15.51
N PRO A 98 6.29 3.27 -16.81
CA PRO A 98 7.42 2.42 -17.19
C PRO A 98 8.78 3.08 -16.88
N ASP A 99 8.84 4.40 -16.83
CA ASP A 99 10.06 5.20 -16.65
C ASP A 99 10.24 5.71 -15.22
N ALA A 100 9.42 5.26 -14.27
CA ALA A 100 9.60 5.62 -12.86
C ALA A 100 10.94 5.10 -12.35
N THR A 101 11.75 5.99 -11.75
CA THR A 101 13.11 5.63 -11.27
C THR A 101 13.07 4.73 -10.03
N SER A 102 12.02 4.81 -9.24
CA SER A 102 11.70 3.93 -8.13
C SER A 102 10.19 3.97 -7.84
N VAL A 103 9.67 2.95 -7.20
CA VAL A 103 8.25 2.89 -6.81
C VAL A 103 8.13 2.61 -5.32
N GLY A 104 7.49 3.54 -4.60
CA GLY A 104 7.04 3.35 -3.22
C GLY A 104 5.54 3.10 -3.16
N LEU A 105 5.08 2.44 -2.13
CA LEU A 105 3.66 2.20 -1.85
C LEU A 105 3.26 2.88 -0.54
N LEU A 106 2.06 3.46 -0.50
CA LEU A 106 1.40 3.90 0.72
C LEU A 106 -0.03 3.40 0.71
N GLY A 107 -0.36 2.54 1.64
CA GLY A 107 -1.71 1.98 1.75
C GLY A 107 -2.32 2.17 3.14
N PHE A 108 -3.60 2.48 3.19
CA PHE A 108 -4.38 2.53 4.42
C PHE A 108 -5.32 1.33 4.51
N SER A 109 -5.35 0.66 5.67
CA SER A 109 -6.30 -0.42 5.95
C SER A 109 -6.24 -1.54 4.88
N GLN A 110 -7.29 -1.75 4.11
CA GLN A 110 -7.33 -2.69 3.00
C GLN A 110 -6.26 -2.39 1.93
N GLY A 111 -6.01 -1.11 1.62
CA GLY A 111 -4.92 -0.69 0.74
C GLY A 111 -3.54 -1.01 1.31
N GLY A 112 -3.37 -0.96 2.63
CA GLY A 112 -2.16 -1.42 3.32
C GLY A 112 -1.94 -2.93 3.16
N ALA A 113 -3.02 -3.72 3.25
CA ALA A 113 -2.94 -5.16 2.99
C ALA A 113 -2.52 -5.45 1.53
N VAL A 114 -3.10 -4.74 0.56
CA VAL A 114 -2.70 -4.87 -0.86
C VAL A 114 -1.25 -4.45 -1.09
N SER A 115 -0.77 -3.39 -0.40
CA SER A 115 0.64 -2.97 -0.49
C SER A 115 1.59 -4.08 -0.05
N LEU A 116 1.26 -4.83 1.00
CA LEU A 116 2.05 -5.97 1.45
C LEU A 116 1.96 -7.16 0.47
N GLU A 117 0.81 -7.42 -0.14
CA GLU A 117 0.67 -8.47 -1.17
C GLU A 117 1.41 -8.09 -2.47
N LEU A 118 1.44 -6.82 -2.87
CA LEU A 118 2.28 -6.32 -3.96
C LEU A 118 3.76 -6.57 -3.67
N LEU A 119 4.20 -6.24 -2.45
CA LEU A 119 5.57 -6.48 -2.02
C LEU A 119 5.93 -7.97 -2.03
N ARG A 120 5.00 -8.87 -1.64
CA ARG A 120 5.19 -10.33 -1.72
C ARG A 120 5.28 -10.83 -3.15
N ARG A 121 4.44 -10.31 -4.06
CA ARG A 121 4.36 -10.75 -5.45
C ARG A 121 5.55 -10.30 -6.28
N ALA A 122 6.05 -9.08 -6.05
CA ALA A 122 7.12 -8.47 -6.83
C ALA A 122 8.09 -7.69 -5.92
N PRO A 123 8.84 -8.38 -5.03
CA PRO A 123 9.64 -7.74 -3.99
C PRO A 123 10.73 -6.79 -4.51
N GLU A 124 11.24 -7.00 -5.72
CA GLU A 124 12.28 -6.17 -6.32
C GLU A 124 11.73 -4.90 -7.00
N ARG A 125 10.39 -4.81 -7.11
CA ARG A 125 9.73 -3.71 -7.82
C ARG A 125 9.50 -2.50 -6.94
N PHE A 126 9.49 -2.69 -5.63
CA PHE A 126 9.11 -1.66 -4.67
C PHE A 126 10.27 -1.33 -3.73
N GLU A 127 10.66 -0.05 -3.75
CA GLU A 127 11.75 0.46 -2.93
C GLU A 127 11.38 0.47 -1.44
N TYR A 128 10.13 0.81 -1.12
CA TYR A 128 9.60 0.87 0.24
C TYR A 128 8.08 0.75 0.29
N VAL A 129 7.57 0.43 1.48
CA VAL A 129 6.13 0.41 1.77
C VAL A 129 5.82 1.21 3.02
N VAL A 130 4.79 2.07 2.94
CA VAL A 130 4.11 2.69 4.08
C VAL A 130 2.77 1.98 4.28
N ASN A 131 2.64 1.26 5.38
CA ASN A 131 1.44 0.50 5.74
C ASN A 131 0.76 1.17 6.95
N LEU A 132 -0.36 1.86 6.73
CA LEU A 132 -1.14 2.57 7.73
C LEU A 132 -2.36 1.74 8.13
N ALA A 133 -2.41 1.28 9.36
CA ALA A 133 -3.48 0.40 9.89
C ALA A 133 -3.80 -0.81 8.98
N GLY A 134 -2.86 -1.22 8.14
CA GLY A 134 -3.00 -2.39 7.27
C GLY A 134 -2.48 -3.67 7.94
N PHE A 135 -2.65 -4.79 7.26
CA PHE A 135 -2.39 -6.11 7.81
C PHE A 135 -1.99 -7.12 6.74
N VAL A 136 -1.29 -8.16 7.14
CA VAL A 136 -0.99 -9.31 6.27
C VAL A 136 -2.21 -10.20 6.14
N LEU A 137 -2.60 -10.56 4.91
CA LEU A 137 -3.66 -11.53 4.66
C LEU A 137 -3.26 -12.93 5.13
N PRO A 138 -4.22 -13.76 5.58
CA PRO A 138 -3.93 -15.11 6.05
C PRO A 138 -3.46 -16.03 4.91
N GLY A 139 -2.79 -17.11 5.27
CA GLY A 139 -2.36 -18.17 4.35
C GLY A 139 -1.01 -17.91 3.69
N GLU A 140 -0.45 -19.02 3.19
CA GLU A 140 0.77 -18.99 2.37
C GLU A 140 0.44 -18.53 0.95
N ARG A 141 1.44 -18.00 0.25
CA ARG A 141 1.33 -17.65 -1.17
C ARG A 141 2.19 -18.61 -1.99
N ALA A 142 1.73 -18.89 -3.20
CA ALA A 142 2.51 -19.65 -4.16
C ALA A 142 3.75 -18.83 -4.60
N GLY A 143 4.86 -19.54 -4.83
CA GLY A 143 6.12 -18.92 -5.27
C GLY A 143 7.11 -18.67 -4.12
N ASP A 144 8.16 -17.95 -4.42
CA ASP A 144 9.30 -17.69 -3.53
C ASP A 144 9.34 -16.26 -2.95
N GLY A 145 8.27 -15.49 -3.13
CA GLY A 145 8.19 -14.07 -2.73
C GLY A 145 8.53 -13.85 -1.25
N ASP A 146 8.02 -14.68 -0.34
CA ASP A 146 8.34 -14.57 1.09
C ASP A 146 9.82 -14.86 1.38
N ALA A 147 10.43 -15.82 0.69
CA ALA A 147 11.86 -16.12 0.80
C ALA A 147 12.69 -14.97 0.23
N ARG A 148 12.28 -14.44 -0.92
CA ARG A 148 12.95 -13.30 -1.54
C ARG A 148 12.87 -12.02 -0.70
N LEU A 149 11.74 -11.78 -0.04
CA LEU A 149 11.60 -10.68 0.92
C LEU A 149 12.54 -10.84 2.12
N ALA A 150 12.69 -12.06 2.64
CA ALA A 150 13.60 -12.33 3.76
C ALA A 150 15.07 -12.05 3.40
N GLU A 151 15.44 -12.17 2.12
CA GLU A 151 16.77 -11.81 1.60
C GLU A 151 16.92 -10.29 1.41
N LEU A 152 15.97 -9.65 0.73
CA LEU A 152 16.01 -8.23 0.34
C LEU A 152 15.77 -7.30 1.52
N ARG A 153 14.84 -7.64 2.39
CA ARG A 153 14.42 -6.85 3.57
C ARG A 153 14.13 -5.38 3.24
N PRO A 154 13.22 -5.09 2.29
CA PRO A 154 12.92 -3.72 1.93
C PRO A 154 12.43 -2.91 3.13
N PRO A 155 12.62 -1.58 3.15
CA PRO A 155 12.08 -0.70 4.18
C PRO A 155 10.56 -0.75 4.23
N VAL A 156 9.99 -1.01 5.42
CA VAL A 156 8.54 -0.98 5.66
C VAL A 156 8.25 -0.14 6.90
N PHE A 157 7.47 0.92 6.72
CA PHE A 157 6.84 1.63 7.83
C PHE A 157 5.49 0.96 8.13
N TRP A 158 5.25 0.61 9.39
CA TRP A 158 3.96 0.09 9.84
C TRP A 158 3.42 0.92 10.98
N GLY A 159 2.45 1.81 10.66
CA GLY A 159 1.76 2.67 11.61
C GLY A 159 0.40 2.09 12.01
N ARG A 160 0.07 2.13 13.31
CA ARG A 160 -1.22 1.68 13.82
C ARG A 160 -1.59 2.31 15.15
N GLY A 161 -2.89 2.44 15.39
CA GLY A 161 -3.44 2.91 16.67
C GLY A 161 -3.66 1.79 17.69
N THR A 162 -3.61 2.12 19.00
CA THR A 162 -3.94 1.17 20.08
C THR A 162 -5.44 1.03 20.29
N ALA A 163 -6.26 1.97 19.82
CA ALA A 163 -7.72 1.98 19.99
C ALA A 163 -8.47 1.69 18.66
N ASP A 164 -7.82 1.01 17.70
CA ASP A 164 -8.44 0.63 16.42
C ASP A 164 -9.45 -0.50 16.62
N PRO A 165 -10.77 -0.25 16.42
CA PRO A 165 -11.80 -1.27 16.59
C PRO A 165 -12.06 -2.08 15.31
N VAL A 166 -11.41 -1.74 14.19
CA VAL A 166 -11.71 -2.29 12.86
C VAL A 166 -10.80 -3.47 12.53
N ILE A 167 -9.50 -3.35 12.80
CA ILE A 167 -8.55 -4.41 12.47
C ILE A 167 -8.53 -5.46 13.59
N PRO A 168 -8.89 -6.73 13.30
CA PRO A 168 -8.88 -7.80 14.30
C PRO A 168 -7.48 -8.03 14.88
N GLU A 169 -7.40 -8.30 16.19
CA GLU A 169 -6.13 -8.59 16.87
C GLU A 169 -5.34 -9.72 16.20
N ALA A 170 -6.02 -10.78 15.75
CA ALA A 170 -5.37 -11.88 15.02
C ALA A 170 -4.70 -11.43 13.71
N SER A 171 -5.18 -10.35 13.08
CA SER A 171 -4.55 -9.77 11.89
C SER A 171 -3.35 -8.92 12.27
N ILE A 172 -3.41 -8.20 13.40
CA ILE A 172 -2.29 -7.45 13.96
C ILE A 172 -1.17 -8.40 14.38
N GLU A 173 -1.48 -9.47 15.11
CA GLU A 173 -0.52 -10.50 15.55
C GLU A 173 0.19 -11.13 14.34
N ARG A 174 -0.57 -11.56 13.34
CA ARG A 174 0.00 -12.13 12.11
C ARG A 174 0.94 -11.15 11.40
N THR A 175 0.59 -9.87 11.35
CA THR A 175 1.43 -8.84 10.73
C THR A 175 2.71 -8.63 11.54
N ARG A 176 2.60 -8.59 12.86
CA ARG A 176 3.73 -8.49 13.80
C ARG A 176 4.69 -9.67 13.69
N ASP A 177 4.18 -10.87 13.44
CA ASP A 177 5.00 -12.06 13.27
C ASP A 177 5.67 -12.11 11.88
N TRP A 178 4.99 -11.60 10.86
CA TRP A 178 5.43 -11.72 9.46
C TRP A 178 6.47 -10.66 9.05
N LEU A 179 6.25 -9.38 9.40
CA LEU A 179 7.07 -8.26 8.92
C LEU A 179 8.54 -8.30 9.36
N PRO A 180 8.88 -8.60 10.64
CA PRO A 180 10.27 -8.46 11.12
C PRO A 180 11.29 -9.33 10.39
N SER A 181 10.88 -10.50 9.89
CA SER A 181 11.77 -11.40 9.16
C SER A 181 11.87 -11.10 7.66
N ARG A 182 11.02 -10.21 7.13
CA ARG A 182 10.86 -9.94 5.68
C ARG A 182 11.09 -8.49 5.29
N SER A 183 11.39 -7.64 6.26
CA SER A 183 11.58 -6.20 6.01
C SER A 183 12.58 -5.57 6.97
N THR A 184 13.07 -4.39 6.62
CA THR A 184 13.64 -3.45 7.56
C THR A 184 12.49 -2.63 8.13
N LEU A 185 11.94 -3.11 9.26
CA LEU A 185 10.69 -2.62 9.83
C LEU A 185 10.90 -1.37 10.69
N ASP A 186 10.13 -0.30 10.42
CA ASP A 186 9.87 0.84 11.31
C ASP A 186 8.42 0.73 11.83
N GLU A 187 8.20 0.05 12.96
CA GLU A 187 6.89 -0.05 13.59
C GLU A 187 6.61 1.17 14.45
N ARG A 188 5.46 1.81 14.27
CA ARG A 188 4.99 2.95 15.06
C ARG A 188 3.61 2.66 15.64
N ILE A 189 3.49 2.78 16.95
CA ILE A 189 2.25 2.58 17.70
C ILE A 189 1.80 3.93 18.26
N TYR A 190 0.57 4.33 17.90
CA TYR A 190 -0.02 5.59 18.31
C TYR A 190 -1.09 5.36 19.37
N GLU A 191 -0.79 5.77 20.59
CA GLU A 191 -1.66 5.56 21.74
C GLU A 191 -2.98 6.32 21.60
N GLY A 192 -4.10 5.62 21.79
CA GLY A 192 -5.46 6.15 21.69
C GLY A 192 -5.95 6.43 20.26
N LEU A 193 -5.13 6.22 19.23
CA LEU A 193 -5.56 6.38 17.86
C LEU A 193 -6.49 5.23 17.46
N GLY A 194 -7.66 5.57 16.89
CA GLY A 194 -8.60 4.63 16.30
C GLY A 194 -8.19 4.20 14.88
N HIS A 195 -9.16 3.73 14.07
CA HIS A 195 -8.93 3.38 12.67
C HIS A 195 -8.85 4.63 11.78
N SER A 196 -7.78 5.37 11.89
CA SER A 196 -7.55 6.66 11.21
C SER A 196 -6.06 6.97 11.14
N VAL A 197 -5.70 8.06 10.46
CA VAL A 197 -4.33 8.57 10.39
C VAL A 197 -4.25 9.87 11.20
N SER A 198 -3.22 10.02 12.05
CA SER A 198 -3.00 11.23 12.85
C SER A 198 -1.95 12.15 12.21
N GLU A 199 -1.96 13.45 12.57
CA GLU A 199 -0.91 14.40 12.15
C GLU A 199 0.49 13.94 12.56
N ARG A 200 0.62 13.34 13.75
CA ARG A 200 1.88 12.79 14.23
C ARG A 200 2.36 11.63 13.34
N GLU A 201 1.46 10.74 13.00
CA GLU A 201 1.75 9.62 12.11
C GLU A 201 2.16 10.12 10.72
N LEU A 202 1.47 11.14 10.17
CA LEU A 202 1.84 11.78 8.90
C LEU A 202 3.23 12.40 8.94
N ALA A 203 3.62 13.03 10.05
CA ALA A 203 4.97 13.57 10.21
C ALA A 203 6.04 12.47 10.20
N ASP A 204 5.77 11.35 10.89
CA ASP A 204 6.66 10.17 10.89
C ASP A 204 6.74 9.54 9.49
N VAL A 205 5.61 9.39 8.79
CA VAL A 205 5.53 8.93 7.39
C VAL A 205 6.34 9.82 6.46
N ALA A 206 6.18 11.14 6.56
CA ALA A 206 6.93 12.08 5.72
C ALA A 206 8.44 11.98 5.96
N ALA A 207 8.87 11.80 7.21
CA ALA A 207 10.27 11.57 7.55
C ALA A 207 10.79 10.25 6.97
N PHE A 208 10.00 9.16 7.10
CA PHE A 208 10.34 7.86 6.53
C PHE A 208 10.48 7.94 5.00
N VAL A 209 9.48 8.48 4.29
CA VAL A 209 9.51 8.58 2.82
C VAL A 209 10.69 9.43 2.35
N ARG A 210 11.00 10.58 3.00
CA ARG A 210 12.18 11.38 2.65
C ARG A 210 13.48 10.59 2.74
N ALA A 211 13.61 9.73 3.72
CA ALA A 211 14.81 8.90 3.87
C ALA A 211 14.98 7.88 2.74
N GLN A 212 13.87 7.47 2.08
CA GLN A 212 13.92 6.53 0.97
C GLN A 212 14.14 7.20 -0.40
N VAL A 213 13.68 8.44 -0.58
CA VAL A 213 13.77 9.17 -1.86
C VAL A 213 14.86 10.23 -1.89
N ALA A 214 15.63 10.40 -0.81
CA ALA A 214 16.75 11.33 -0.78
C ALA A 214 17.79 10.93 -1.83
N PRO A 215 18.35 11.88 -2.60
CA PRO A 215 19.43 11.58 -3.53
C PRO A 215 20.58 10.93 -2.76
N VAL A 216 21.03 9.79 -3.25
CA VAL A 216 22.33 9.22 -2.80
C VAL A 216 23.38 10.26 -3.15
N ALA A 217 24.01 10.84 -2.10
CA ALA A 217 25.00 11.90 -2.24
C ALA A 217 26.26 11.40 -2.97
#